data_66c81a3d86b96bb578746e5766d198ac
#
_entry.id   66c81a3d86b96bb578746e5766d198ac
#
_cell.length_a   1.000
_cell.length_b   1.000
_cell.length_c   1.000
_cell.angle_alpha   90.00
_cell.angle_beta   90.00
_cell.angle_gamma   90.00
#
_symmetry.space_group_name_H-M   'P 1'
#
loop_
_entity.id
_entity.type
_entity.pdbx_description
1 polymer ?
#
loop_
_entity_poly.entity_id
_entity_poly.type
_entity_poly.pdbx_seq_one_letter_code
_entity_poly.pdbx_strand_id
1 'polypeptide(L)'
;MIKQNIFIINFDSLYEILDEIKENLSFNIIKCNNEDDFAKLLDKNIKNSLIISRSIDKFLDNNISEKNLLKFSNFPLSLIKLLDVINIQLIKLKFNYQSKININGYELNLNSKFFSKNGQSLKLTEKEIEIILYLNGTKSQHDVSDLQKNIWGYSTEMETHTVETH
;
A
#
# COMPACT_ATOMS: atom_id res chain seq x y z
N MET A 1 -5.80 4.65 -17.14
CA MET A 1 -5.36 4.57 -15.74
C MET A 1 -6.36 3.73 -14.98
N ILE A 2 -5.95 2.70 -14.20
CA ILE A 2 -6.89 1.85 -13.45
C ILE A 2 -7.38 2.66 -12.24
N LYS A 3 -8.70 2.89 -12.17
CA LYS A 3 -9.34 3.56 -11.02
C LYS A 3 -9.28 2.65 -9.79
N GLN A 4 -9.03 3.24 -8.60
CA GLN A 4 -9.13 2.53 -7.32
C GLN A 4 -10.58 2.29 -6.95
N ASN A 5 -10.86 1.28 -6.13
CA ASN A 5 -12.21 0.95 -5.69
C ASN A 5 -12.47 1.45 -4.27
N ILE A 6 -13.70 1.92 -4.04
CA ILE A 6 -14.23 2.25 -2.72
C ILE A 6 -15.43 1.36 -2.44
N PHE A 7 -15.35 0.60 -1.37
CA PHE A 7 -16.46 -0.19 -0.87
C PHE A 7 -17.25 0.61 0.16
N ILE A 8 -18.53 0.82 -0.10
CA ILE A 8 -19.45 1.54 0.79
C ILE A 8 -20.38 0.53 1.41
N ILE A 9 -20.28 0.33 2.73
CA ILE A 9 -20.93 -0.75 3.45
C ILE A 9 -21.95 -0.17 4.43
N ASN A 10 -23.22 -0.58 4.32
CA ASN A 10 -24.30 -0.11 5.19
C ASN A 10 -24.40 1.42 5.29
N PHE A 11 -24.15 2.13 4.17
CA PHE A 11 -24.19 3.58 4.13
C PHE A 11 -24.86 4.09 2.84
N ASP A 12 -26.15 3.78 2.66
CA ASP A 12 -26.91 4.05 1.45
C ASP A 12 -26.89 5.52 1.04
N SER A 13 -27.12 6.44 1.98
CA SER A 13 -27.11 7.88 1.68
C SER A 13 -25.77 8.38 1.11
N LEU A 14 -24.65 7.84 1.58
CA LEU A 14 -23.34 8.17 1.03
C LEU A 14 -23.18 7.60 -0.39
N TYR A 15 -23.63 6.36 -0.59
CA TYR A 15 -23.58 5.73 -1.91
C TYR A 15 -24.39 6.52 -2.92
N GLU A 16 -25.63 6.89 -2.59
CA GLU A 16 -26.52 7.67 -3.46
C GLU A 16 -25.92 9.00 -3.87
N ILE A 17 -25.37 9.77 -2.91
CA ILE A 17 -24.70 11.04 -3.19
C ILE A 17 -23.52 10.86 -4.16
N LEU A 18 -22.68 9.83 -3.95
CA LEU A 18 -21.52 9.59 -4.80
C LEU A 18 -21.93 9.00 -6.17
N ASP A 19 -23.03 8.21 -6.25
CA ASP A 19 -23.52 7.66 -7.51
C ASP A 19 -24.07 8.75 -8.45
N GLU A 20 -24.70 9.80 -7.90
CA GLU A 20 -25.14 10.97 -8.69
C GLU A 20 -24.00 11.67 -9.43
N ILE A 21 -22.80 11.64 -8.86
CA ILE A 21 -21.62 12.33 -9.43
C ILE A 21 -20.56 11.36 -9.97
N LYS A 22 -20.85 10.07 -10.12
CA LYS A 22 -19.88 9.01 -10.43
C LYS A 22 -19.05 9.25 -11.68
N GLU A 23 -19.62 9.90 -12.68
CA GLU A 23 -18.92 10.22 -13.93
C GLU A 23 -17.71 11.17 -13.70
N ASN A 24 -17.78 11.99 -12.66
CA ASN A 24 -16.76 12.95 -12.30
C ASN A 24 -15.74 12.41 -11.26
N LEU A 25 -15.94 11.18 -10.77
CA LEU A 25 -15.05 10.60 -9.76
C LEU A 25 -13.80 9.98 -10.38
N SER A 26 -12.67 10.19 -9.72
CA SER A 26 -11.38 9.56 -10.06
C SER A 26 -11.27 8.10 -9.61
N PHE A 27 -12.29 7.56 -8.93
CA PHE A 27 -12.38 6.23 -8.34
C PHE A 27 -13.71 5.55 -8.67
N ASN A 28 -13.80 4.24 -8.47
CA ASN A 28 -15.03 3.48 -8.59
C ASN A 28 -15.69 3.32 -7.23
N ILE A 29 -17.02 3.31 -7.19
CA ILE A 29 -17.79 3.03 -5.98
C ILE A 29 -18.50 1.67 -6.10
N ILE A 30 -18.50 0.90 -5.02
CA ILE A 30 -19.10 -0.43 -4.94
C ILE A 30 -19.97 -0.46 -3.69
N LYS A 31 -21.27 -0.66 -3.89
CA LYS A 31 -22.23 -0.80 -2.78
C LYS A 31 -22.17 -2.21 -2.21
N CYS A 32 -22.10 -2.30 -0.89
CA CYS A 32 -22.25 -3.55 -0.15
C CYS A 32 -23.40 -3.36 0.87
N ASN A 33 -24.43 -4.18 0.75
CA ASN A 33 -25.61 -4.05 1.63
C ASN A 33 -25.36 -4.61 3.03
N ASN A 34 -24.40 -5.53 3.14
CA ASN A 34 -24.00 -6.14 4.41
C ASN A 34 -22.53 -6.60 4.36
N GLU A 35 -22.08 -7.12 5.49
CA GLU A 35 -20.71 -7.64 5.66
C GLU A 35 -20.45 -8.91 4.83
N ASP A 36 -21.48 -9.74 4.60
CA ASP A 36 -21.35 -10.97 3.82
C ASP A 36 -21.16 -10.67 2.32
N ASP A 37 -21.82 -9.64 1.80
CA ASP A 37 -21.61 -9.19 0.43
C ASP A 37 -20.19 -8.67 0.23
N PHE A 38 -19.70 -7.93 1.22
CA PHE A 38 -18.33 -7.47 1.22
C PHE A 38 -17.32 -8.64 1.32
N ALA A 39 -17.58 -9.62 2.19
CA ALA A 39 -16.71 -10.79 2.36
C ALA A 39 -16.55 -11.60 1.06
N LYS A 40 -17.59 -11.71 0.24
CA LYS A 40 -17.54 -12.36 -1.10
C LYS A 40 -16.66 -11.60 -2.10
N LEU A 41 -16.47 -10.30 -1.88
CA LEU A 41 -15.66 -9.43 -2.74
C LEU A 41 -14.21 -9.32 -2.24
N LEU A 42 -13.92 -9.86 -1.03
CA LEU A 42 -12.61 -9.80 -0.37
C LEU A 42 -11.46 -10.40 -1.19
N ASP A 43 -11.72 -11.40 -2.04
CA ASP A 43 -10.69 -12.09 -2.82
C ASP A 43 -10.12 -11.28 -3.99
N LYS A 44 -10.68 -10.12 -4.32
CA LYS A 44 -10.30 -9.35 -5.51
C LYS A 44 -9.77 -7.94 -5.16
N ASN A 45 -8.49 -7.84 -4.84
CA ASN A 45 -7.74 -6.55 -4.81
C ASN A 45 -8.07 -5.55 -3.68
N ILE A 46 -8.38 -6.00 -2.48
CA ILE A 46 -8.65 -5.11 -1.33
C ILE A 46 -7.45 -4.29 -0.89
N LYS A 47 -6.23 -4.79 -1.11
CA LYS A 47 -5.00 -4.12 -0.64
C LYS A 47 -4.86 -2.66 -1.10
N ASN A 48 -5.45 -2.30 -2.25
CA ASN A 48 -5.42 -0.93 -2.79
C ASN A 48 -6.83 -0.29 -2.86
N SER A 49 -7.76 -0.76 -2.04
CA SER A 49 -9.14 -0.27 -2.01
C SER A 49 -9.45 0.39 -0.67
N LEU A 50 -10.35 1.38 -0.69
CA LEU A 50 -10.83 2.07 0.50
C LEU A 50 -12.17 1.47 0.94
N ILE A 51 -12.38 1.36 2.23
CA ILE A 51 -13.63 0.86 2.82
C ILE A 51 -14.22 1.98 3.66
N ILE A 52 -15.49 2.28 3.43
CA ILE A 52 -16.27 3.27 4.17
C ILE A 52 -17.47 2.58 4.76
N SER A 53 -17.62 2.64 6.08
CA SER A 53 -18.77 2.08 6.80
C SER A 53 -19.11 2.96 8.00
N ARG A 54 -20.37 2.92 8.43
CA ARG A 54 -20.81 3.53 9.69
C ARG A 54 -20.31 2.77 10.91
N SER A 55 -20.16 1.43 10.81
CA SER A 55 -19.75 0.53 11.89
C SER A 55 -18.44 -0.14 11.50
N ILE A 56 -17.32 0.50 11.81
CA ILE A 56 -15.99 0.04 11.37
C ILE A 56 -15.41 -1.04 12.29
N ASP A 57 -15.80 -1.07 13.56
CA ASP A 57 -15.19 -1.94 14.58
C ASP A 57 -15.32 -3.45 14.24
N LYS A 58 -16.34 -3.82 13.48
CA LYS A 58 -16.56 -5.20 13.02
C LYS A 58 -15.61 -5.67 11.91
N PHE A 59 -14.91 -4.75 11.24
CA PHE A 59 -14.01 -5.08 10.13
C PHE A 59 -12.56 -5.31 10.57
N LEU A 60 -12.21 -4.89 11.79
CA LEU A 60 -10.85 -5.05 12.32
C LEU A 60 -10.47 -6.52 12.53
N ASP A 61 -11.45 -7.40 12.75
CA ASP A 61 -11.23 -8.83 12.95
C ASP A 61 -10.93 -9.61 11.65
N ASN A 62 -11.14 -9.00 10.48
CA ASN A 62 -11.09 -9.67 9.17
C ASN A 62 -9.77 -9.49 8.40
N ASN A 63 -8.63 -9.32 9.07
CA ASN A 63 -7.32 -9.07 8.42
C ASN A 63 -7.27 -7.82 7.51
N ILE A 64 -8.20 -6.88 7.69
CA ILE A 64 -8.23 -5.62 6.95
C ILE A 64 -7.34 -4.62 7.67
N SER A 65 -6.39 -4.05 6.95
CA SER A 65 -5.53 -3.00 7.52
C SER A 65 -6.36 -1.76 7.84
N GLU A 66 -6.16 -1.18 9.04
CA GLU A 66 -6.79 0.11 9.40
C GLU A 66 -6.55 1.21 8.36
N LYS A 67 -5.46 1.12 7.60
CA LYS A 67 -5.14 2.07 6.52
C LYS A 67 -6.16 2.04 5.38
N ASN A 68 -6.87 0.92 5.20
CA ASN A 68 -7.92 0.76 4.21
C ASN A 68 -9.29 1.25 4.69
N LEU A 69 -9.43 1.57 5.99
CA LEU A 69 -10.67 2.02 6.59
C LEU A 69 -10.71 3.54 6.67
N LEU A 70 -11.80 4.15 6.20
CA LEU A 70 -12.05 5.58 6.36
C LEU A 70 -13.19 5.80 7.34
N LYS A 71 -12.87 6.42 8.47
CA LYS A 71 -13.83 6.82 9.50
C LYS A 71 -14.18 8.30 9.34
N PHE A 72 -15.47 8.61 9.43
CA PHE A 72 -15.95 9.98 9.54
C PHE A 72 -16.44 10.21 10.97
N SER A 73 -15.78 11.10 11.70
CA SER A 73 -16.11 11.42 13.09
C SER A 73 -17.03 12.64 13.25
N ASN A 74 -17.06 13.51 12.24
CA ASN A 74 -17.76 14.79 12.32
C ASN A 74 -18.76 14.95 11.16
N PHE A 75 -20.04 15.04 11.49
CA PHE A 75 -21.12 15.40 10.58
C PHE A 75 -21.80 16.69 11.06
N PRO A 76 -22.33 17.55 10.18
CA PRO A 76 -22.37 17.43 8.72
C PRO A 76 -21.04 17.75 8.04
N LEU A 77 -20.75 17.08 6.91
CA LEU A 77 -19.58 17.30 6.09
C LEU A 77 -19.98 17.78 4.69
N SER A 78 -19.36 18.83 4.18
CA SER A 78 -19.62 19.27 2.80
C SER A 78 -19.11 18.23 1.79
N LEU A 79 -19.75 18.12 0.62
CA LEU A 79 -19.36 17.20 -0.44
C LEU A 79 -17.91 17.40 -0.88
N ILE A 80 -17.47 18.65 -0.98
CA ILE A 80 -16.08 18.99 -1.35
C ILE A 80 -15.10 18.42 -0.33
N LYS A 81 -15.32 18.64 0.96
CA LYS A 81 -14.47 18.11 2.03
C LYS A 81 -14.48 16.57 2.06
N LEU A 82 -15.63 15.96 1.80
CA LEU A 82 -15.76 14.52 1.70
C LEU A 82 -14.86 13.97 0.57
N LEU A 83 -14.94 14.53 -0.62
CA LEU A 83 -14.14 14.13 -1.77
C LEU A 83 -12.65 14.37 -1.53
N ASP A 84 -12.26 15.47 -0.90
CA ASP A 84 -10.87 15.73 -0.55
C ASP A 84 -10.30 14.68 0.39
N VAL A 85 -11.04 14.33 1.45
CA VAL A 85 -10.62 13.29 2.41
C VAL A 85 -10.49 11.93 1.73
N ILE A 86 -11.45 11.56 0.88
CA ILE A 86 -11.40 10.32 0.11
C ILE A 86 -10.18 10.30 -0.82
N ASN A 87 -9.97 11.36 -1.61
CA ASN A 87 -8.85 11.43 -2.54
C ASN A 87 -7.49 11.38 -1.84
N ILE A 88 -7.32 12.09 -0.72
CA ILE A 88 -6.09 12.03 0.08
C ILE A 88 -5.83 10.60 0.58
N GLN A 89 -6.87 9.91 1.07
CA GLN A 89 -6.71 8.55 1.56
C GLN A 89 -6.38 7.56 0.44
N LEU A 90 -7.00 7.69 -0.73
CA LEU A 90 -6.69 6.88 -1.91
C LEU A 90 -5.25 7.09 -2.39
N ILE A 91 -4.76 8.33 -2.38
CA ILE A 91 -3.35 8.63 -2.72
C ILE A 91 -2.41 7.96 -1.73
N LYS A 92 -2.69 8.04 -0.41
CA LYS A 92 -1.89 7.37 0.63
C LYS A 92 -1.87 5.85 0.45
N LEU A 93 -3.03 5.23 0.16
CA LEU A 93 -3.12 3.79 -0.09
C LEU A 93 -2.31 3.38 -1.32
N LYS A 94 -2.44 4.11 -2.43
CA LYS A 94 -1.69 3.86 -3.65
C LYS A 94 -0.19 3.94 -3.42
N PHE A 95 0.26 4.98 -2.71
CA PHE A 95 1.67 5.17 -2.38
C PHE A 95 2.21 4.02 -1.50
N ASN A 96 1.46 3.62 -0.47
CA ASN A 96 1.82 2.49 0.37
C ASN A 96 1.83 1.15 -0.38
N TYR A 97 0.91 0.95 -1.32
CA TYR A 97 0.84 -0.26 -2.12
C TYR A 97 2.01 -0.36 -3.12
N GLN A 98 2.32 0.75 -3.79
CA GLN A 98 3.42 0.81 -4.77
C GLN A 98 4.81 0.67 -4.13
N SER A 99 4.94 0.95 -2.84
CA SER A 99 6.20 0.81 -2.12
C SER A 99 6.53 -0.62 -1.70
N LYS A 100 5.62 -1.58 -1.90
CA LYS A 100 5.79 -2.97 -1.50
C LYS A 100 6.28 -3.82 -2.66
N ILE A 101 7.43 -4.46 -2.46
CA ILE A 101 8.06 -5.37 -3.42
C ILE A 101 8.11 -6.76 -2.80
N ASN A 102 7.66 -7.79 -3.52
CA ASN A 102 7.82 -9.17 -3.08
C ASN A 102 9.10 -9.77 -3.67
N ILE A 103 9.95 -10.29 -2.80
CA ILE A 103 11.23 -10.90 -3.15
C ILE A 103 11.28 -12.28 -2.48
N ASN A 104 11.10 -13.35 -3.25
CA ASN A 104 11.16 -14.74 -2.79
C ASN A 104 10.27 -15.03 -1.55
N GLY A 105 9.06 -14.44 -1.53
CA GLY A 105 8.10 -14.60 -0.44
C GLY A 105 8.34 -13.68 0.76
N TYR A 106 9.31 -12.77 0.68
CA TYR A 106 9.48 -11.66 1.61
C TYR A 106 8.83 -10.39 1.04
N GLU A 107 8.20 -9.59 1.90
CA GLU A 107 7.69 -8.27 1.55
C GLU A 107 8.72 -7.20 1.95
N LEU A 108 9.29 -6.49 0.98
CA LEU A 108 10.11 -5.30 1.19
C LEU A 108 9.24 -4.06 1.05
N ASN A 109 9.15 -3.26 2.10
CA ASN A 109 8.47 -1.96 2.05
C ASN A 109 9.50 -0.84 1.98
N LEU A 110 9.59 -0.21 0.81
CA LEU A 110 10.58 0.84 0.53
C LEU A 110 10.39 2.11 1.40
N ASN A 111 9.13 2.44 1.73
CA ASN A 111 8.83 3.65 2.51
C ASN A 111 9.18 3.50 3.98
N SER A 112 8.82 2.37 4.58
CA SER A 112 9.09 2.09 5.99
C SER A 112 10.43 1.42 6.22
N LYS A 113 11.08 0.96 5.14
CA LYS A 113 12.36 0.23 5.15
C LYS A 113 12.30 -1.09 5.93
N PHE A 114 11.12 -1.73 5.97
CA PHE A 114 10.97 -3.04 6.60
C PHE A 114 10.99 -4.16 5.56
N PHE A 115 11.73 -5.20 5.90
CA PHE A 115 11.76 -6.48 5.19
C PHE A 115 11.10 -7.53 6.07
N SER A 116 10.02 -8.16 5.61
CA SER A 116 9.15 -8.96 6.46
C SER A 116 8.71 -10.27 5.81
N LYS A 117 8.57 -11.31 6.64
CA LYS A 117 8.01 -12.62 6.26
C LYS A 117 7.42 -13.29 7.49
N ASN A 118 6.25 -13.90 7.36
CA ASN A 118 5.60 -14.72 8.41
C ASN A 118 5.49 -14.00 9.77
N GLY A 119 5.17 -12.70 9.76
CA GLY A 119 5.01 -11.91 10.99
C GLY A 119 6.32 -11.41 11.61
N GLN A 120 7.46 -11.84 11.13
CA GLN A 120 8.77 -11.29 11.50
C GLN A 120 9.13 -10.13 10.58
N SER A 121 9.73 -9.08 11.12
CA SER A 121 10.16 -7.91 10.36
C SER A 121 11.52 -7.41 10.81
N LEU A 122 12.34 -7.04 9.84
CA LEU A 122 13.66 -6.43 10.04
C LEU A 122 13.65 -5.04 9.41
N LYS A 123 14.13 -4.05 10.14
CA LYS A 123 14.32 -2.71 9.59
C LYS A 123 15.68 -2.64 8.91
N LEU A 124 15.67 -2.22 7.65
CA LEU A 124 16.88 -2.10 6.82
C LEU A 124 17.35 -0.65 6.73
N THR A 125 18.63 -0.51 6.46
CA THR A 125 19.25 0.74 6.01
C THR A 125 18.97 0.98 4.52
N GLU A 126 19.25 2.18 4.02
CA GLU A 126 19.10 2.48 2.58
C GLU A 126 20.02 1.60 1.74
N LYS A 127 21.28 1.41 2.18
CA LYS A 127 22.26 0.60 1.45
C LYS A 127 21.88 -0.88 1.39
N GLU A 128 21.37 -1.46 2.46
CA GLU A 128 20.86 -2.83 2.45
C GLU A 128 19.69 -2.98 1.48
N ILE A 129 18.79 -2.00 1.39
CA ILE A 129 17.70 -2.00 0.41
C ILE A 129 18.26 -1.93 -1.02
N GLU A 130 19.22 -1.04 -1.30
CA GLU A 130 19.85 -0.91 -2.61
C GLU A 130 20.52 -2.22 -3.04
N ILE A 131 21.24 -2.90 -2.13
CA ILE A 131 21.83 -4.22 -2.36
C ILE A 131 20.77 -5.25 -2.73
N ILE A 132 19.72 -5.37 -1.91
CA ILE A 132 18.64 -6.33 -2.13
C ILE A 132 17.96 -6.10 -3.49
N LEU A 133 17.66 -4.85 -3.84
CA LEU A 133 17.06 -4.51 -5.12
C LEU A 133 17.97 -4.80 -6.29
N TYR A 134 19.26 -4.48 -6.17
CA TYR A 134 20.26 -4.75 -7.19
C TYR A 134 20.37 -6.26 -7.47
N LEU A 135 20.54 -7.07 -6.42
CA LEU A 135 20.64 -8.52 -6.52
C LEU A 135 19.34 -9.17 -7.03
N ASN A 136 18.18 -8.63 -6.66
CA ASN A 136 16.89 -9.13 -7.16
C ASN A 136 16.65 -8.78 -8.65
N GLY A 137 17.20 -7.66 -9.12
CA GLY A 137 17.07 -7.20 -10.51
C GLY A 137 17.99 -7.92 -11.50
N THR A 138 19.02 -8.59 -11.02
CA THR A 138 20.04 -9.23 -11.84
C THR A 138 20.00 -10.76 -11.67
N LYS A 139 20.23 -11.50 -12.76
CA LYS A 139 20.25 -12.98 -12.75
C LYS A 139 21.66 -13.56 -12.69
N SER A 140 22.69 -12.71 -12.72
CA SER A 140 24.10 -13.08 -12.71
C SER A 140 24.64 -13.09 -11.27
N GLN A 141 25.71 -13.85 -11.06
CA GLN A 141 26.52 -13.74 -9.86
C GLN A 141 27.28 -12.41 -9.89
N HIS A 142 27.36 -11.74 -8.75
CA HIS A 142 28.07 -10.48 -8.57
C HIS A 142 29.14 -10.67 -7.51
N ASP A 143 30.30 -10.08 -7.76
CA ASP A 143 31.35 -10.00 -6.77
C ASP A 143 31.24 -8.70 -5.94
N VAL A 144 32.09 -8.57 -4.92
CA VAL A 144 32.08 -7.41 -4.02
C VAL A 144 32.43 -6.12 -4.78
N SER A 145 33.30 -6.20 -5.80
CA SER A 145 33.68 -5.05 -6.61
C SER A 145 32.53 -4.54 -7.50
N ASP A 146 31.69 -5.44 -8.00
CA ASP A 146 30.46 -5.07 -8.72
C ASP A 146 29.49 -4.31 -7.83
N LEU A 147 29.27 -4.79 -6.60
CA LEU A 147 28.41 -4.13 -5.62
C LEU A 147 28.98 -2.75 -5.25
N GLN A 148 30.28 -2.67 -4.98
CA GLN A 148 30.97 -1.43 -4.64
C GLN A 148 30.77 -0.37 -5.72
N LYS A 149 30.99 -0.73 -6.98
CA LYS A 149 30.86 0.18 -8.12
C LYS A 149 29.41 0.63 -8.35
N ASN A 150 28.47 -0.31 -8.30
CA ASN A 150 27.07 -0.03 -8.69
C ASN A 150 26.22 0.59 -7.57
N ILE A 151 26.57 0.33 -6.29
CA ILE A 151 25.78 0.80 -5.15
C ILE A 151 26.45 1.98 -4.44
N TRP A 152 27.78 1.97 -4.32
CA TRP A 152 28.52 3.05 -3.66
C TRP A 152 29.13 4.06 -4.64
N GLY A 153 29.23 3.71 -5.94
CA GLY A 153 29.78 4.60 -6.95
C GLY A 153 31.30 4.84 -6.83
N TYR A 154 31.99 4.00 -6.05
CA TYR A 154 33.44 4.12 -5.87
C TYR A 154 34.19 3.33 -6.93
N SER A 155 35.34 3.86 -7.37
CA SER A 155 36.32 3.12 -8.18
C SER A 155 37.00 2.04 -7.31
N THR A 156 37.48 1.00 -7.96
CA THR A 156 38.06 -0.23 -7.38
C THR A 156 39.25 -0.06 -6.43
N GLU A 157 39.68 1.16 -6.16
CA GLU A 157 40.84 1.47 -5.32
C GLU A 157 40.54 1.72 -3.85
N MET A 158 39.25 1.76 -3.46
CA MET A 158 38.84 1.94 -2.06
C MET A 158 38.61 0.59 -1.36
N GLU A 159 38.88 0.57 -0.06
CA GLU A 159 38.74 -0.61 0.79
C GLU A 159 37.33 -1.23 0.71
N THR A 160 37.26 -2.54 0.49
CA THR A 160 35.99 -3.32 0.34
C THR A 160 35.25 -3.52 1.65
N HIS A 161 35.86 -3.21 2.81
CA HIS A 161 35.30 -3.44 4.14
C HIS A 161 33.90 -2.84 4.35
N THR A 162 33.59 -1.70 3.73
CA THR A 162 32.26 -1.08 3.84
C THR A 162 31.19 -1.93 3.18
N VAL A 163 31.50 -2.58 2.07
CA VAL A 163 30.55 -3.46 1.34
C VAL A 163 30.36 -4.78 2.07
N GLU A 164 31.46 -5.33 2.63
CA GLU A 164 31.45 -6.59 3.39
C GLU A 164 30.69 -6.49 4.72
N THR A 165 30.55 -5.27 5.28
CA THR A 165 29.84 -5.02 6.54
C THR A 165 28.32 -4.93 6.36
N HIS A 166 27.83 -4.67 5.16
CA HIS A 166 26.40 -4.60 4.81
C HIS A 166 25.91 -5.91 4.19
#